data_aa30e5243fb10f9f35465de14e3ce793
#
_entry.id   aa30e5243fb10f9f35465de14e3ce793
#
_cell.length_a   1.000
_cell.length_b   1.000
_cell.length_c   1.000
_cell.angle_alpha   90.00
_cell.angle_beta   90.00
_cell.angle_gamma   90.00
#
_symmetry.space_group_name_H-M   'P 1'
#
loop_
_entity.id
_entity.type
_entity.pdbx_description
1 polymer ?
#
loop_
_entity_poly.entity_id
_entity_poly.type
_entity_poly.pdbx_seq_one_letter_code
_entity_poly.pdbx_strand_id
1 'polypeptide(L)'
;MFGAIPKTAWFRKYPSDESNACILAMRSLLITTEDHRRILVDTGAGFKHLQRLSYYRFFGLHNLTDELSVRNLQPEDITDVVLTHLHFDHCGFCTQEESGKMKMTFPNARYWVSERQWHNLQHPNALEKESYFKEDMQAVEEAGKLQLLFEDLVLTPDVTLRLFDGHTAGQIVPYIRTTNETVVFAGDVIPLFASISPEWISAYDIAPLTSYEEKCRLLEQAVQEQQRIVFCHDAYTQAACIKKTESGLYLPIRESIQKAVIQVSKD
;
A
#
# COMPACT_ATOMS: atom_id res chain seq x y z
N MET A 1 -9.19 -12.36 3.65
CA MET A 1 -9.20 -11.44 2.51
C MET A 1 -10.60 -10.86 2.27
N PHE A 2 -11.57 -11.59 1.77
CA PHE A 2 -12.85 -11.05 1.28
C PHE A 2 -13.97 -10.90 2.33
N GLY A 3 -13.65 -10.86 3.60
CA GLY A 3 -14.59 -10.62 4.69
C GLY A 3 -15.82 -11.52 4.66
N ALA A 4 -17.00 -10.91 4.71
CA ALA A 4 -18.29 -11.61 4.68
C ALA A 4 -18.74 -12.04 3.27
N ILE A 5 -17.96 -11.77 2.21
CA ILE A 5 -18.33 -12.11 0.84
C ILE A 5 -18.22 -13.62 0.63
N PRO A 6 -19.29 -14.30 0.18
CA PRO A 6 -19.27 -15.74 -0.04
C PRO A 6 -18.24 -16.16 -1.10
N LYS A 7 -17.59 -17.33 -0.92
CA LYS A 7 -16.61 -17.88 -1.86
C LYS A 7 -17.15 -17.93 -3.29
N THR A 8 -18.40 -18.32 -3.48
CA THR A 8 -19.07 -18.38 -4.79
C THR A 8 -19.12 -17.04 -5.52
N ALA A 9 -19.00 -15.92 -4.80
CA ALA A 9 -18.95 -14.58 -5.39
C ALA A 9 -17.49 -14.14 -5.63
N TRP A 10 -16.60 -14.17 -4.60
CA TRP A 10 -15.26 -13.65 -4.75
C TRP A 10 -14.36 -14.51 -5.67
N PHE A 11 -14.53 -15.84 -5.68
CA PHE A 11 -13.76 -16.74 -6.55
C PHE A 11 -13.92 -16.44 -8.06
N ARG A 12 -15.04 -15.83 -8.43
CA ARG A 12 -15.29 -15.39 -9.83
C ARG A 12 -14.50 -14.14 -10.21
N LYS A 13 -14.03 -13.38 -9.22
CA LYS A 13 -13.33 -12.11 -9.42
C LYS A 13 -11.84 -12.18 -9.12
N TYR A 14 -11.43 -13.11 -8.26
CA TYR A 14 -10.04 -13.26 -7.87
C TYR A 14 -9.65 -14.73 -7.73
N PRO A 15 -8.60 -15.20 -8.45
CA PRO A 15 -8.19 -16.60 -8.43
C PRO A 15 -7.66 -17.04 -7.06
N SER A 16 -7.88 -18.28 -6.71
CA SER A 16 -7.28 -18.95 -5.56
C SER A 16 -6.90 -20.39 -5.88
N ASP A 17 -5.98 -20.98 -5.11
CA ASP A 17 -5.66 -22.39 -5.17
C ASP A 17 -6.72 -23.26 -4.45
N GLU A 18 -6.49 -24.58 -4.40
CA GLU A 18 -7.38 -25.54 -3.74
C GLU A 18 -7.48 -25.30 -2.23
N SER A 19 -6.46 -24.72 -1.60
CA SER A 19 -6.44 -24.33 -0.19
C SER A 19 -7.09 -22.96 0.09
N ASN A 20 -7.66 -22.32 -0.95
CA ASN A 20 -8.19 -20.95 -0.94
C ASN A 20 -7.14 -19.85 -0.74
N ALA A 21 -5.87 -20.14 -0.98
CA ALA A 21 -4.85 -19.12 -0.98
C ALA A 21 -4.88 -18.31 -2.29
N CYS A 22 -4.79 -16.99 -2.16
CA CYS A 22 -4.73 -16.03 -3.26
C CYS A 22 -3.31 -15.50 -3.41
N ILE A 23 -2.87 -15.27 -4.64
CA ILE A 23 -1.61 -14.56 -4.89
C ILE A 23 -1.86 -13.06 -4.68
N LEU A 24 -1.06 -12.44 -3.82
CA LEU A 24 -1.10 -11.01 -3.56
C LEU A 24 0.23 -10.37 -3.96
N ALA A 25 0.16 -9.17 -4.50
CA ALA A 25 1.32 -8.32 -4.71
C ALA A 25 1.62 -7.52 -3.44
N MET A 26 2.84 -7.02 -3.33
CA MET A 26 3.23 -5.92 -2.43
C MET A 26 3.80 -4.82 -3.33
N ARG A 27 2.94 -3.92 -3.80
CA ARG A 27 3.30 -2.92 -4.79
C ARG A 27 3.70 -1.63 -4.10
N SER A 28 4.90 -1.16 -4.42
CA SER A 28 5.38 0.19 -4.09
C SER A 28 5.16 1.13 -5.28
N LEU A 29 5.14 2.44 -5.02
CA LEU A 29 5.05 3.46 -6.06
C LEU A 29 6.20 4.46 -5.91
N LEU A 30 6.98 4.65 -6.97
CA LEU A 30 8.00 5.69 -7.04
C LEU A 30 7.47 6.91 -7.80
N ILE A 31 7.53 8.07 -7.16
CA ILE A 31 7.10 9.37 -7.69
C ILE A 31 8.34 10.24 -7.83
N THR A 32 8.54 10.83 -9.01
CA THR A 32 9.53 11.88 -9.23
C THR A 32 8.80 13.18 -9.50
N THR A 33 9.06 14.19 -8.69
CA THR A 33 8.45 15.51 -8.80
C THR A 33 9.32 16.46 -9.62
N GLU A 34 8.77 17.58 -10.08
CA GLU A 34 9.51 18.59 -10.85
C GLU A 34 10.63 19.25 -10.02
N ASP A 35 10.47 19.36 -8.72
CA ASP A 35 11.48 19.85 -7.77
C ASP A 35 12.51 18.77 -7.38
N HIS A 36 12.60 17.68 -8.17
CA HIS A 36 13.56 16.59 -8.03
C HIS A 36 13.43 15.76 -6.73
N ARG A 37 12.30 15.81 -6.04
CA ARG A 37 12.05 14.84 -4.97
C ARG A 37 11.75 13.47 -5.56
N ARG A 38 12.24 12.44 -4.89
CA ARG A 38 11.97 11.04 -5.19
C ARG A 38 11.26 10.44 -4.00
N ILE A 39 9.94 10.30 -4.14
CA ILE A 39 9.05 9.87 -3.08
C ILE A 39 8.70 8.40 -3.35
N LEU A 40 9.04 7.52 -2.41
CA LEU A 40 8.67 6.11 -2.45
C LEU A 40 7.47 5.89 -1.54
N VAL A 41 6.38 5.37 -2.10
CA VAL A 41 5.18 4.98 -1.31
C VAL A 41 5.26 3.48 -1.05
N ASP A 42 5.24 3.09 0.20
CA ASP A 42 5.41 1.75 0.75
C ASP A 42 6.71 1.04 0.29
N THR A 43 7.13 0.07 1.06
CA THR A 43 8.41 -0.63 0.83
C THR A 43 8.29 -2.15 0.72
N GLY A 44 7.08 -2.70 0.92
CA GLY A 44 6.88 -4.14 0.99
C GLY A 44 7.45 -4.77 2.26
N ALA A 45 7.36 -6.09 2.36
CA ALA A 45 7.77 -6.85 3.56
C ALA A 45 9.29 -6.94 3.76
N GLY A 46 10.08 -6.72 2.71
CA GLY A 46 11.51 -6.98 2.77
C GLY A 46 11.83 -8.46 3.00
N PHE A 47 13.01 -8.74 3.58
CA PHE A 47 13.52 -10.10 3.68
C PHE A 47 13.76 -10.58 5.13
N LYS A 48 13.79 -9.67 6.11
CA LYS A 48 14.23 -9.99 7.48
C LYS A 48 13.25 -10.85 8.28
N HIS A 49 11.97 -10.81 7.97
CA HIS A 49 10.93 -11.55 8.70
C HIS A 49 10.40 -12.79 7.97
N LEU A 50 10.99 -13.19 6.83
CA LEU A 50 10.46 -14.27 5.98
C LEU A 50 10.30 -15.61 6.71
N GLN A 51 11.25 -15.96 7.60
CA GLN A 51 11.16 -17.18 8.38
C GLN A 51 9.98 -17.13 9.35
N ARG A 52 9.82 -16.02 10.08
CA ARG A 52 8.69 -15.80 11.02
C ARG A 52 7.36 -15.78 10.29
N LEU A 53 7.34 -15.20 9.09
CA LEU A 53 6.15 -15.03 8.26
C LEU A 53 6.00 -16.13 7.18
N SER A 54 6.66 -17.28 7.33
CA SER A 54 6.66 -18.40 6.36
C SER A 54 5.24 -18.90 6.02
N TYR A 55 4.28 -18.71 6.92
CA TYR A 55 2.86 -18.97 6.71
C TYR A 55 2.31 -18.29 5.44
N TYR A 56 2.79 -17.07 5.11
CA TYR A 56 2.35 -16.33 3.92
C TYR A 56 2.90 -16.88 2.61
N ARG A 57 3.87 -17.81 2.66
CA ARG A 57 4.44 -18.47 1.47
C ARG A 57 4.94 -17.46 0.44
N PHE A 58 5.78 -16.51 0.85
CA PHE A 58 6.35 -15.51 -0.05
C PHE A 58 7.10 -16.13 -1.21
N PHE A 59 6.93 -15.57 -2.40
CA PHE A 59 7.67 -15.91 -3.60
C PHE A 59 7.81 -14.69 -4.50
N GLY A 60 8.80 -14.68 -5.39
CA GLY A 60 9.01 -13.59 -6.36
C GLY A 60 9.20 -12.22 -5.69
N LEU A 61 9.79 -12.19 -4.50
CA LEU A 61 10.10 -10.93 -3.83
C LEU A 61 11.19 -10.18 -4.59
N HIS A 62 10.92 -8.94 -4.93
CA HIS A 62 11.90 -8.04 -5.53
C HIS A 62 12.61 -7.21 -4.46
N ASN A 63 13.92 -7.06 -4.62
CA ASN A 63 14.69 -6.14 -3.81
C ASN A 63 14.51 -4.72 -4.38
N LEU A 64 13.97 -3.79 -3.60
CA LEU A 64 13.76 -2.42 -4.06
C LEU A 64 15.06 -1.70 -4.43
N THR A 65 16.18 -2.05 -3.83
CA THR A 65 17.48 -1.46 -4.19
C THR A 65 17.90 -1.87 -5.60
N ASP A 66 17.64 -3.12 -5.99
CA ASP A 66 17.90 -3.60 -7.35
C ASP A 66 16.94 -2.95 -8.35
N GLU A 67 15.66 -2.80 -7.98
CA GLU A 67 14.66 -2.11 -8.79
C GLU A 67 14.98 -0.63 -9.01
N LEU A 68 15.55 0.05 -8.02
CA LEU A 68 16.06 1.41 -8.16
C LEU A 68 17.27 1.45 -9.11
N SER A 69 18.20 0.49 -8.98
CA SER A 69 19.40 0.41 -9.81
C SER A 69 19.07 0.25 -11.31
N VAL A 70 18.04 -0.52 -11.65
CA VAL A 70 17.53 -0.63 -13.05
C VAL A 70 17.10 0.73 -13.61
N ARG A 71 16.72 1.68 -12.72
CA ARG A 71 16.31 3.04 -13.06
C ARG A 71 17.43 4.07 -12.90
N ASN A 72 18.68 3.61 -12.74
CA ASN A 72 19.86 4.44 -12.44
C ASN A 72 19.69 5.28 -11.17
N LEU A 73 19.02 4.72 -10.16
CA LEU A 73 18.86 5.30 -8.83
C LEU A 73 19.49 4.41 -7.77
N GLN A 74 19.95 5.05 -6.69
CA GLN A 74 20.43 4.38 -5.49
C GLN A 74 19.49 4.63 -4.32
N PRO A 75 19.53 3.83 -3.25
CA PRO A 75 18.73 4.07 -2.04
C PRO A 75 18.91 5.49 -1.47
N GLU A 76 20.12 6.05 -1.58
CA GLU A 76 20.48 7.40 -1.15
C GLU A 76 19.79 8.50 -1.95
N ASP A 77 19.29 8.19 -3.14
CA ASP A 77 18.57 9.12 -4.00
C ASP A 77 17.11 9.34 -3.56
N ILE A 78 16.56 8.45 -2.74
CA ILE A 78 15.20 8.59 -2.22
C ILE A 78 15.18 9.70 -1.16
N THR A 79 14.35 10.70 -1.41
CA THR A 79 14.23 11.88 -0.53
C THR A 79 13.16 11.72 0.52
N ASP A 80 12.14 10.92 0.22
CA ASP A 80 10.98 10.71 1.07
C ASP A 80 10.45 9.29 0.92
N VAL A 81 10.11 8.66 2.03
CA VAL A 81 9.34 7.42 2.08
C VAL A 81 8.00 7.75 2.73
N VAL A 82 6.91 7.51 2.04
CA VAL A 82 5.55 7.65 2.56
C VAL A 82 5.02 6.26 2.85
N LEU A 83 4.75 5.95 4.10
CA LEU A 83 4.17 4.67 4.49
C LEU A 83 2.67 4.84 4.64
N THR A 84 1.92 4.09 3.82
CA THR A 84 0.46 4.11 3.94
C THR A 84 0.05 3.74 5.35
N HIS A 85 0.66 2.69 5.89
CA HIS A 85 0.53 2.26 7.27
C HIS A 85 1.71 1.35 7.66
N LEU A 86 1.78 0.93 8.92
CA LEU A 86 2.95 0.23 9.46
C LEU A 86 2.77 -1.28 9.60
N HIS A 87 1.86 -1.91 8.85
CA HIS A 87 1.88 -3.36 8.71
C HIS A 87 3.13 -3.81 7.94
N PHE A 88 3.63 -5.00 8.28
CA PHE A 88 4.93 -5.50 7.81
C PHE A 88 5.08 -5.52 6.29
N ASP A 89 4.00 -5.73 5.55
CA ASP A 89 3.99 -5.84 4.09
C ASP A 89 3.97 -4.46 3.39
N HIS A 90 3.91 -3.37 4.15
CA HIS A 90 4.04 -1.99 3.67
C HIS A 90 5.33 -1.32 4.14
N CYS A 91 5.81 -1.60 5.35
CA CYS A 91 6.98 -0.93 5.93
C CYS A 91 8.20 -1.83 6.15
N GLY A 92 8.09 -3.13 5.90
CA GLY A 92 9.12 -4.11 6.25
C GLY A 92 10.49 -3.87 5.62
N PHE A 93 10.57 -3.25 4.45
CA PHE A 93 11.86 -2.93 3.82
C PHE A 93 12.38 -1.51 4.15
N CYS A 94 11.77 -0.80 5.09
CA CYS A 94 12.33 0.46 5.63
C CYS A 94 13.68 0.25 6.28
N THR A 95 13.89 -0.95 6.83
CA THR A 95 15.16 -1.35 7.45
C THR A 95 15.62 -2.70 6.95
N GLN A 96 16.93 -2.91 6.92
CA GLN A 96 17.60 -4.17 6.59
C GLN A 96 18.57 -4.53 7.70
N GLU A 97 18.78 -5.83 7.90
CA GLU A 97 19.82 -6.32 8.79
C GLU A 97 21.16 -6.39 8.03
N GLU A 98 22.15 -5.71 8.55
CA GLU A 98 23.51 -5.75 8.04
C GLU A 98 24.50 -6.00 9.20
N SER A 99 25.20 -7.11 9.15
CA SER A 99 26.17 -7.50 10.19
C SER A 99 25.59 -7.50 11.61
N GLY A 100 24.35 -7.98 11.77
CA GLY A 100 23.64 -8.08 13.05
C GLY A 100 23.08 -6.74 13.57
N LYS A 101 23.02 -5.71 12.72
CA LYS A 101 22.43 -4.40 13.07
C LYS A 101 21.37 -3.99 12.07
N MET A 102 20.28 -3.43 12.57
CA MET A 102 19.27 -2.81 11.71
C MET A 102 19.79 -1.48 11.17
N LYS A 103 19.72 -1.29 9.86
CA LYS A 103 20.05 -0.07 9.16
C LYS A 103 18.88 0.39 8.31
N MET A 104 18.73 1.69 8.13
CA MET A 104 17.77 2.23 7.17
C MET A 104 18.14 1.84 5.76
N THR A 105 17.16 1.38 4.99
CA THR A 105 17.33 1.09 3.56
C THR A 105 17.53 2.37 2.75
N PHE A 106 16.83 3.46 3.12
CA PHE A 106 16.87 4.76 2.41
C PHE A 106 17.43 5.83 3.36
N PRO A 107 18.77 5.95 3.50
CA PRO A 107 19.40 6.71 4.60
C PRO A 107 19.17 8.21 4.53
N ASN A 108 18.93 8.76 3.33
CA ASN A 108 18.71 10.19 3.14
C ASN A 108 17.22 10.59 3.24
N ALA A 109 16.31 9.62 3.19
CA ALA A 109 14.88 9.87 3.17
C ALA A 109 14.34 10.40 4.51
N ARG A 110 13.28 11.21 4.42
CA ARG A 110 12.33 11.45 5.51
C ARG A 110 11.23 10.40 5.42
N TYR A 111 10.84 9.82 6.54
CA TYR A 111 9.81 8.78 6.60
C TYR A 111 8.52 9.38 7.15
N TRP A 112 7.49 9.47 6.31
CA TRP A 112 6.20 10.04 6.62
C TRP A 112 5.23 8.96 7.07
N VAL A 113 4.72 9.10 8.28
CA VAL A 113 3.81 8.15 8.95
C VAL A 113 2.76 8.96 9.69
N SER A 114 1.51 8.50 9.76
CA SER A 114 0.56 9.16 10.65
C SER A 114 0.90 8.93 12.12
N GLU A 115 0.57 9.89 12.97
CA GLU A 115 0.75 9.76 14.42
C GLU A 115 0.01 8.53 14.98
N ARG A 116 -1.20 8.24 14.46
CA ARG A 116 -2.01 7.09 14.86
C ARG A 116 -1.33 5.77 14.51
N GLN A 117 -0.73 5.66 13.32
CA GLN A 117 0.04 4.48 12.94
C GLN A 117 1.28 4.29 13.80
N TRP A 118 1.98 5.37 14.10
CA TRP A 118 3.11 5.33 15.02
C TRP A 118 2.68 4.87 16.43
N HIS A 119 1.57 5.40 16.93
CA HIS A 119 0.99 4.96 18.21
C HIS A 119 0.62 3.47 18.18
N ASN A 120 -0.03 2.98 17.09
CA ASN A 120 -0.41 1.58 16.93
C ASN A 120 0.81 0.65 16.89
N LEU A 121 1.89 1.03 16.21
CA LEU A 121 3.14 0.26 16.23
C LEU A 121 3.70 0.12 17.65
N GLN A 122 3.61 1.18 18.46
CA GLN A 122 4.11 1.16 19.86
C GLN A 122 3.17 0.40 20.79
N HIS A 123 1.85 0.49 20.56
CA HIS A 123 0.80 -0.05 21.41
C HIS A 123 -0.28 -0.78 20.57
N PRO A 124 0.09 -1.88 19.89
CA PRO A 124 -0.83 -2.53 18.98
C PRO A 124 -2.02 -3.15 19.70
N ASN A 125 -3.20 -3.03 19.11
CA ASN A 125 -4.39 -3.73 19.59
C ASN A 125 -4.31 -5.24 19.30
N ALA A 126 -5.21 -6.01 19.89
CA ALA A 126 -5.19 -7.47 19.81
C ALA A 126 -5.40 -8.01 18.37
N LEU A 127 -6.05 -7.26 17.49
CA LEU A 127 -6.35 -7.70 16.13
C LEU A 127 -5.16 -7.47 15.18
N GLU A 128 -4.38 -6.42 15.41
CA GLU A 128 -3.29 -6.00 14.51
C GLU A 128 -1.89 -6.36 15.02
N LYS A 129 -1.73 -6.78 16.29
CA LYS A 129 -0.42 -6.98 16.94
C LYS A 129 0.57 -7.86 16.15
N GLU A 130 0.07 -8.83 15.39
CA GLU A 130 0.91 -9.73 14.61
C GLU A 130 1.32 -9.12 13.26
N SER A 131 0.78 -7.95 12.91
CA SER A 131 1.11 -7.21 11.68
C SER A 131 2.18 -6.14 11.90
N TYR A 132 2.48 -5.79 13.17
CA TYR A 132 3.46 -4.76 13.51
C TYR A 132 4.78 -5.34 14.03
N PHE A 133 5.88 -4.90 13.44
CA PHE A 133 7.24 -5.22 13.90
C PHE A 133 8.02 -3.92 14.15
N LYS A 134 8.38 -3.66 15.41
CA LYS A 134 9.10 -2.42 15.79
C LYS A 134 10.45 -2.30 15.08
N GLU A 135 11.07 -3.44 14.78
CA GLU A 135 12.33 -3.55 14.06
C GLU A 135 12.28 -2.91 12.67
N ASP A 136 11.08 -2.83 12.06
CA ASP A 136 10.89 -2.22 10.74
C ASP A 136 11.13 -0.71 10.74
N MET A 137 10.93 -0.07 11.89
CA MET A 137 11.01 1.39 12.03
C MET A 137 12.06 1.85 13.04
N GLN A 138 12.67 0.97 13.80
CA GLN A 138 13.56 1.33 14.89
C GLN A 138 14.75 2.20 14.41
N ALA A 139 15.46 1.79 13.37
CA ALA A 139 16.60 2.56 12.88
C ALA A 139 16.18 3.92 12.28
N VAL A 140 14.94 4.04 11.79
CA VAL A 140 14.37 5.29 11.29
C VAL A 140 14.10 6.26 12.44
N GLU A 141 13.53 5.76 13.54
CA GLU A 141 13.29 6.53 14.76
C GLU A 141 14.60 7.01 15.38
N GLU A 142 15.56 6.09 15.60
CA GLU A 142 16.86 6.37 16.18
C GLU A 142 17.66 7.41 15.37
N ALA A 143 17.50 7.43 14.05
CA ALA A 143 18.14 8.41 13.16
C ALA A 143 17.41 9.76 13.12
N GLY A 144 16.27 9.92 13.79
CA GLY A 144 15.47 11.16 13.77
C GLY A 144 14.87 11.49 12.39
N LYS A 145 14.63 10.47 11.56
CA LYS A 145 14.10 10.64 10.19
C LYS A 145 12.58 10.51 10.09
N LEU A 146 11.92 10.15 11.19
CA LEU A 146 10.48 10.01 11.26
C LEU A 146 9.78 11.37 11.22
N GLN A 147 8.74 11.49 10.39
CA GLN A 147 7.88 12.66 10.27
C GLN A 147 6.43 12.23 10.54
N LEU A 148 5.82 12.74 11.59
CA LEU A 148 4.47 12.36 12.00
C LEU A 148 3.42 13.30 11.41
N LEU A 149 2.39 12.72 10.77
CA LEU A 149 1.21 13.43 10.29
C LEU A 149 0.10 13.34 11.33
N PHE A 150 -0.45 14.49 11.70
CA PHE A 150 -1.61 14.61 12.60
C PHE A 150 -2.92 14.85 11.83
N GLU A 151 -2.82 15.34 10.60
CA GLU A 151 -3.91 15.68 9.70
C GLU A 151 -3.46 15.52 8.24
N ASP A 152 -4.36 15.73 7.29
CA ASP A 152 -4.04 15.73 5.86
C ASP A 152 -2.93 16.73 5.55
N LEU A 153 -2.01 16.36 4.65
CA LEU A 153 -0.83 17.16 4.33
C LEU A 153 -0.64 17.32 2.83
N VAL A 154 -0.43 18.55 2.38
CA VAL A 154 0.14 18.82 1.04
C VAL A 154 1.65 18.68 1.13
N LEU A 155 2.17 17.52 0.74
CA LEU A 155 3.58 17.18 0.83
C LEU A 155 4.42 17.93 -0.22
N THR A 156 3.87 18.04 -1.43
CA THR A 156 4.36 18.87 -2.54
C THR A 156 3.16 19.46 -3.28
N PRO A 157 3.35 20.42 -4.21
CA PRO A 157 2.23 20.93 -5.02
C PRO A 157 1.42 19.82 -5.72
N ASP A 158 2.05 18.67 -6.00
CA ASP A 158 1.45 17.59 -6.75
C ASP A 158 1.13 16.35 -5.91
N VAL A 159 1.54 16.30 -4.65
CA VAL A 159 1.31 15.15 -3.77
C VAL A 159 0.62 15.57 -2.49
N THR A 160 -0.61 15.09 -2.31
CA THR A 160 -1.40 15.29 -1.08
C THR A 160 -1.55 13.95 -0.37
N LEU A 161 -1.31 13.92 0.92
CA LEU A 161 -1.47 12.77 1.80
C LEU A 161 -2.75 12.96 2.60
N ARG A 162 -3.69 12.01 2.52
CA ARG A 162 -4.95 12.04 3.26
C ARG A 162 -5.04 10.88 4.24
N LEU A 163 -5.66 11.12 5.39
CA LEU A 163 -5.81 10.12 6.45
C LEU A 163 -7.16 9.40 6.35
N PHE A 164 -7.10 8.08 6.54
CA PHE A 164 -8.21 7.15 6.56
C PHE A 164 -8.12 6.27 7.81
N ASP A 165 -9.23 5.80 8.33
CA ASP A 165 -9.31 5.12 9.63
C ASP A 165 -9.98 3.74 9.57
N GLY A 166 -10.42 3.30 8.39
CA GLY A 166 -11.22 2.09 8.26
C GLY A 166 -10.41 0.79 8.37
N HIS A 167 -9.40 0.63 7.51
CA HIS A 167 -8.52 -0.55 7.52
C HIS A 167 -7.71 -0.59 8.81
N THR A 168 -7.01 0.48 9.09
CA THR A 168 -6.30 0.74 10.34
C THR A 168 -6.29 2.23 10.61
N ALA A 169 -6.25 2.65 11.87
CA ALA A 169 -6.35 4.06 12.23
C ALA A 169 -5.18 4.87 11.66
N GLY A 170 -5.49 5.92 10.90
CA GLY A 170 -4.50 6.82 10.34
C GLY A 170 -3.76 6.29 9.11
N GLN A 171 -4.34 5.35 8.34
CA GLN A 171 -3.77 4.98 7.06
C GLN A 171 -3.66 6.20 6.14
N ILE A 172 -2.49 6.41 5.53
CA ILE A 172 -2.26 7.46 4.55
C ILE A 172 -2.66 6.95 3.16
N VAL A 173 -3.44 7.75 2.43
CA VAL A 173 -3.74 7.56 1.01
C VAL A 173 -3.12 8.73 0.24
N PRO A 174 -2.06 8.51 -0.55
CA PRO A 174 -1.47 9.52 -1.42
C PRO A 174 -2.33 9.78 -2.65
N TYR A 175 -2.57 11.07 -2.92
CA TYR A 175 -3.16 11.59 -4.15
C TYR A 175 -2.07 12.32 -4.93
N ILE A 176 -1.77 11.86 -6.12
CA ILE A 176 -0.66 12.34 -6.95
C ILE A 176 -1.23 12.96 -8.22
N ARG A 177 -1.12 14.29 -8.34
CA ARG A 177 -1.49 15.01 -9.55
C ARG A 177 -0.37 14.87 -10.59
N THR A 178 -0.70 14.34 -11.73
CA THR A 178 0.17 14.29 -12.91
C THR A 178 -0.30 15.29 -13.96
N THR A 179 0.40 15.39 -15.08
CA THR A 179 -0.01 16.25 -16.19
C THR A 179 -1.38 15.88 -16.77
N ASN A 180 -1.78 14.60 -16.69
CA ASN A 180 -2.95 14.09 -17.40
C ASN A 180 -4.08 13.65 -16.47
N GLU A 181 -3.77 13.24 -15.25
CA GLU A 181 -4.74 12.64 -14.32
C GLU A 181 -4.25 12.73 -12.88
N THR A 182 -5.15 12.49 -11.93
CA THR A 182 -4.76 12.23 -10.54
C THR A 182 -4.68 10.72 -10.31
N VAL A 183 -3.54 10.27 -9.80
CA VAL A 183 -3.32 8.87 -9.38
C VAL A 183 -3.53 8.79 -7.87
N VAL A 184 -4.33 7.82 -7.43
CA VAL A 184 -4.61 7.55 -6.02
C VAL A 184 -4.00 6.21 -5.65
N PHE A 185 -3.02 6.19 -4.76
CA PHE A 185 -2.50 4.95 -4.21
C PHE A 185 -3.36 4.56 -3.01
N ALA A 186 -4.33 3.68 -3.27
CA ALA A 186 -5.41 3.43 -2.30
C ALA A 186 -4.96 2.67 -1.04
N GLY A 187 -3.75 2.07 -1.04
CA GLY A 187 -3.33 1.20 0.05
C GLY A 187 -4.39 0.13 0.33
N ASP A 188 -4.62 -0.16 1.59
CA ASP A 188 -5.57 -1.20 2.00
C ASP A 188 -7.02 -0.70 2.13
N VAL A 189 -7.32 0.58 1.82
CA VAL A 189 -8.70 1.03 1.63
C VAL A 189 -9.35 0.29 0.46
N ILE A 190 -8.60 0.08 -0.65
CA ILE A 190 -9.01 -0.75 -1.79
C ILE A 190 -7.78 -1.56 -2.25
N PRO A 191 -7.45 -2.66 -1.56
CA PRO A 191 -6.21 -3.42 -1.85
C PRO A 191 -6.23 -4.15 -3.19
N LEU A 192 -7.43 -4.56 -3.64
CA LEU A 192 -7.63 -5.36 -4.85
C LEU A 192 -8.65 -4.69 -5.79
N PHE A 193 -8.41 -4.82 -7.09
CA PHE A 193 -9.41 -4.49 -8.09
C PHE A 193 -10.75 -5.24 -7.88
N ALA A 194 -10.68 -6.50 -7.46
CA ALA A 194 -11.84 -7.30 -7.15
C ALA A 194 -12.70 -6.69 -6.02
N SER A 195 -12.11 -5.88 -5.16
CA SER A 195 -12.77 -5.27 -4.01
C SER A 195 -13.23 -3.82 -4.23
N ILE A 196 -13.39 -3.36 -5.49
CA ILE A 196 -13.88 -1.99 -5.77
C ILE A 196 -15.34 -1.74 -5.34
N SER A 197 -16.17 -2.78 -5.19
CA SER A 197 -17.51 -2.61 -4.62
C SER A 197 -17.41 -2.20 -3.15
N PRO A 198 -18.14 -1.17 -2.69
CA PRO A 198 -18.01 -0.67 -1.31
C PRO A 198 -18.24 -1.74 -0.24
N GLU A 199 -19.15 -2.68 -0.48
CA GLU A 199 -19.51 -3.76 0.45
C GLU A 199 -18.44 -4.85 0.57
N TRP A 200 -17.43 -4.83 -0.31
CA TRP A 200 -16.33 -5.80 -0.28
C TRP A 200 -15.25 -5.33 0.68
N ILE A 201 -15.56 -5.39 1.97
CA ILE A 201 -14.66 -5.01 3.06
C ILE A 201 -13.70 -6.16 3.35
N SER A 202 -12.44 -5.84 3.60
CA SER A 202 -11.43 -6.85 3.92
C SER A 202 -11.68 -7.45 5.31
N ALA A 203 -11.38 -8.74 5.47
CA ALA A 203 -11.58 -9.43 6.75
C ALA A 203 -10.69 -8.90 7.88
N TYR A 204 -9.65 -8.18 7.53
CA TYR A 204 -8.66 -7.60 8.44
C TYR A 204 -8.85 -6.09 8.68
N ASP A 205 -9.94 -5.48 8.14
CA ASP A 205 -10.28 -4.11 8.48
C ASP A 205 -10.78 -4.02 9.93
N ILE A 206 -10.15 -3.16 10.73
CA ILE A 206 -10.48 -3.04 12.17
C ILE A 206 -11.75 -2.24 12.43
N ALA A 207 -12.15 -1.37 11.48
CA ALA A 207 -13.35 -0.55 11.57
C ALA A 207 -14.19 -0.67 10.27
N PRO A 208 -14.86 -1.83 10.03
CA PRO A 208 -15.48 -2.14 8.74
C PRO A 208 -16.56 -1.16 8.30
N LEU A 209 -17.31 -0.53 9.20
CA LEU A 209 -18.27 0.51 8.83
C LEU A 209 -17.57 1.79 8.36
N THR A 210 -16.49 2.18 9.03
CA THR A 210 -15.64 3.30 8.60
C THR A 210 -15.00 3.01 7.25
N SER A 211 -14.45 1.78 7.05
CA SER A 211 -13.93 1.33 5.75
C SER A 211 -14.96 1.47 4.64
N TYR A 212 -16.20 1.08 4.89
CA TYR A 212 -17.30 1.21 3.93
C TYR A 212 -17.54 2.68 3.55
N GLU A 213 -17.68 3.56 4.54
CA GLU A 213 -17.97 4.98 4.32
C GLU A 213 -16.81 5.70 3.60
N GLU A 214 -15.58 5.42 4.01
CA GLU A 214 -14.37 5.97 3.41
C GLU A 214 -14.19 5.51 1.98
N LYS A 215 -14.42 4.24 1.73
CA LYS A 215 -14.37 3.65 0.40
C LYS A 215 -15.43 4.25 -0.52
N CYS A 216 -16.66 4.47 -0.04
CA CYS A 216 -17.70 5.18 -0.80
C CYS A 216 -17.23 6.58 -1.21
N ARG A 217 -16.66 7.36 -0.27
CA ARG A 217 -16.15 8.71 -0.55
C ARG A 217 -15.02 8.69 -1.58
N LEU A 218 -14.04 7.79 -1.41
CA LEU A 218 -12.91 7.65 -2.33
C LEU A 218 -13.39 7.29 -3.74
N LEU A 219 -14.27 6.30 -3.87
CA LEU A 219 -14.80 5.84 -5.15
C LEU A 219 -15.65 6.93 -5.83
N GLU A 220 -16.48 7.67 -5.07
CA GLU A 220 -17.28 8.75 -5.62
C GLU A 220 -16.38 9.87 -6.18
N GLN A 221 -15.37 10.29 -5.43
CA GLN A 221 -14.39 11.27 -5.90
C GLN A 221 -13.62 10.76 -7.12
N ALA A 222 -13.18 9.50 -7.11
CA ALA A 222 -12.45 8.91 -8.22
C ALA A 222 -13.27 8.89 -9.52
N VAL A 223 -14.60 8.69 -9.42
CA VAL A 223 -15.51 8.77 -10.58
C VAL A 223 -15.67 10.21 -11.05
N GLN A 224 -15.94 11.16 -10.13
CA GLN A 224 -16.18 12.56 -10.46
C GLN A 224 -14.97 13.23 -11.10
N GLU A 225 -13.79 12.93 -10.59
CA GLU A 225 -12.53 13.54 -11.03
C GLU A 225 -11.74 12.65 -12.01
N GLN A 226 -12.32 11.52 -12.44
CA GLN A 226 -11.69 10.55 -13.36
C GLN A 226 -10.30 10.08 -12.88
N GLN A 227 -10.17 9.88 -11.57
CA GLN A 227 -8.91 9.48 -10.97
C GLN A 227 -8.57 8.02 -11.27
N ARG A 228 -7.26 7.73 -11.36
CA ARG A 228 -6.73 6.37 -11.49
C ARG A 228 -6.42 5.81 -10.11
N ILE A 229 -7.02 4.68 -9.77
CA ILE A 229 -6.76 3.97 -8.51
C ILE A 229 -5.69 2.91 -8.73
N VAL A 230 -4.65 2.91 -7.90
CA VAL A 230 -3.60 1.89 -7.83
C VAL A 230 -3.94 0.91 -6.70
N PHE A 231 -3.89 -0.40 -7.01
CA PHE A 231 -4.20 -1.48 -6.08
C PHE A 231 -2.89 -2.12 -5.57
N CYS A 232 -2.57 -1.94 -4.29
CA CYS A 232 -1.29 -2.36 -3.72
C CYS A 232 -1.11 -3.89 -3.71
N HIS A 233 -2.19 -4.64 -3.49
CA HIS A 233 -2.14 -6.09 -3.34
C HIS A 233 -2.67 -6.88 -4.54
N ASP A 234 -3.21 -6.23 -5.57
CA ASP A 234 -3.71 -6.97 -6.72
C ASP A 234 -2.56 -7.49 -7.59
N ALA A 235 -2.42 -8.81 -7.66
CA ALA A 235 -1.38 -9.46 -8.45
C ALA A 235 -1.64 -9.37 -9.97
N TYR A 236 -2.87 -9.10 -10.40
CA TYR A 236 -3.30 -9.17 -11.81
C TYR A 236 -3.60 -7.81 -12.41
N THR A 237 -4.06 -6.87 -11.60
CA THR A 237 -4.44 -5.51 -12.01
C THR A 237 -3.68 -4.48 -11.19
N GLN A 238 -2.82 -3.68 -11.83
CA GLN A 238 -2.05 -2.66 -11.13
C GLN A 238 -2.90 -1.44 -10.80
N ALA A 239 -3.65 -0.96 -11.79
CA ALA A 239 -4.44 0.26 -11.67
C ALA A 239 -5.61 0.27 -12.65
N ALA A 240 -6.63 1.08 -12.35
CA ALA A 240 -7.74 1.34 -13.25
C ALA A 240 -8.44 2.67 -12.90
N CYS A 241 -9.06 3.29 -13.90
CA CYS A 241 -10.12 4.27 -13.68
C CYS A 241 -11.45 3.55 -13.56
N ILE A 242 -12.38 4.12 -12.83
CA ILE A 242 -13.70 3.55 -12.57
C ILE A 242 -14.82 4.48 -13.03
N LYS A 243 -15.99 3.91 -13.26
CA LYS A 243 -17.25 4.62 -13.50
C LYS A 243 -18.34 4.06 -12.62
N LYS A 244 -19.35 4.87 -12.32
CA LYS A 244 -20.57 4.47 -11.62
C LYS A 244 -21.68 4.27 -12.64
N THR A 245 -22.40 3.15 -12.54
CA THR A 245 -23.57 2.88 -13.37
C THR A 245 -24.80 3.60 -12.82
N GLU A 246 -25.87 3.67 -13.60
CA GLU A 246 -27.17 4.18 -13.14
C GLU A 246 -27.76 3.39 -11.97
N SER A 247 -27.45 2.09 -11.89
CA SER A 247 -27.81 1.23 -10.75
C SER A 247 -26.91 1.39 -9.52
N GLY A 248 -25.93 2.31 -9.56
CA GLY A 248 -25.03 2.61 -8.45
C GLY A 248 -23.80 1.69 -8.34
N LEU A 249 -23.61 0.75 -9.28
CA LEU A 249 -22.44 -0.15 -9.26
C LEU A 249 -21.19 0.58 -9.76
N TYR A 250 -20.05 0.34 -9.10
CA TYR A 250 -18.74 0.77 -9.58
C TYR A 250 -18.13 -0.29 -10.50
N LEU A 251 -17.76 0.13 -11.70
CA LEU A 251 -17.17 -0.72 -12.74
C LEU A 251 -15.91 -0.08 -13.29
N PRO A 252 -14.93 -0.88 -13.75
CA PRO A 252 -13.74 -0.33 -14.40
C PRO A 252 -14.09 0.25 -15.76
N ILE A 253 -13.34 1.26 -16.16
CA ILE A 253 -13.25 1.71 -17.54
C ILE A 253 -12.23 0.78 -18.21
N ARG A 254 -12.67 -0.08 -19.13
CA ARG A 254 -11.86 -1.20 -19.66
C ARG A 254 -10.52 -0.76 -20.26
N GLU A 255 -10.52 0.35 -20.98
CA GLU A 255 -9.36 0.91 -21.67
C GLU A 255 -8.31 1.47 -20.69
N SER A 256 -8.72 1.72 -19.43
CA SER A 256 -7.83 2.23 -18.37
C SER A 256 -7.14 1.15 -17.56
N ILE A 257 -7.54 -0.13 -17.74
CA ILE A 257 -7.02 -1.23 -16.91
C ILE A 257 -5.54 -1.48 -17.24
N GLN A 258 -4.69 -1.31 -16.26
CA GLN A 258 -3.28 -1.67 -16.31
C GLN A 258 -3.09 -3.05 -15.66
N LYS A 259 -2.74 -4.05 -16.46
CA LYS A 259 -2.49 -5.41 -15.96
C LYS A 259 -1.08 -5.53 -15.39
N ALA A 260 -0.95 -6.27 -14.29
CA ALA A 260 0.35 -6.66 -13.77
C ALA A 260 0.95 -7.78 -14.63
N VAL A 261 2.29 -7.77 -14.74
CA VAL A 261 3.05 -8.88 -15.32
C VAL A 261 3.53 -9.74 -14.16
N ILE A 262 3.00 -10.95 -14.04
CA ILE A 262 3.45 -11.91 -13.02
C ILE A 262 4.61 -12.69 -13.63
N GLN A 263 5.81 -12.49 -13.10
CA GLN A 263 6.95 -13.35 -13.39
C GLN A 263 6.93 -14.50 -12.36
N VAL A 264 6.45 -15.66 -12.78
CA VAL A 264 6.59 -16.89 -11.99
C VAL A 264 7.90 -17.54 -12.45
N SER A 265 8.92 -17.51 -11.61
CA SER A 265 10.10 -18.36 -11.83
C SER A 265 9.64 -19.82 -11.78
N LYS A 266 9.89 -20.55 -12.85
CA LYS A 266 9.73 -22.00 -12.86
C LYS A 266 10.99 -22.58 -12.19
N ASP A 267 10.96 -22.70 -10.88
CA ASP A 267 11.89 -23.54 -10.12
C ASP A 267 11.10 -24.56 -9.31
#